data_cc2388ee1c8aa4de002a7489731c4d45
#
_entry.id   cc2388ee1c8aa4de002a7489731c4d45
#
_cell.length_a   1.000
_cell.length_b   1.000
_cell.length_c   1.000
_cell.angle_alpha   90.00
_cell.angle_beta   90.00
_cell.angle_gamma   90.00
#
_symmetry.space_group_name_H-M   'P 1'
#
loop_
_entity.id
_entity.type
_entity.pdbx_description
1 polymer ?
#
loop_
_entity_poly.entity_id
_entity_poly.type
_entity_poly.pdbx_seq_one_letter_code
_entity_poly.pdbx_strand_id
1 'polypeptide(L)'
;LHDEAKNGSHDFVFVNLVDLDMLYGHREDPKGYYEGLKLIDRKIQGILDVMSENDLIIFTGDHGTDPTDGKTDHSREYVPMVAYKKNGKAEYIGDLEGFYNVASTICDFFELNNIFPGKSFLNRI
;
A
#
# COMPACT_ATOMS: atom_id res chain seq x y z
N LEU A 1 3.15 -13.02 3.34
CA LEU A 1 2.71 -12.41 2.08
C LEU A 1 3.33 -13.11 0.87
N HIS A 2 4.67 -13.29 0.80
CA HIS A 2 5.32 -14.00 -0.32
C HIS A 2 4.76 -15.41 -0.53
N ASP A 3 4.62 -16.20 0.54
CA ASP A 3 4.10 -17.57 0.44
C ASP A 3 2.63 -17.58 0.01
N GLU A 4 1.85 -16.59 0.44
CA GLU A 4 0.47 -16.41 0.06
C GLU A 4 0.35 -16.03 -1.43
N ALA A 5 1.13 -15.06 -1.89
CA ALA A 5 1.19 -14.69 -3.30
C ALA A 5 1.63 -15.85 -4.21
N LYS A 6 2.49 -16.74 -3.70
CA LYS A 6 2.97 -17.92 -4.44
C LYS A 6 1.95 -19.06 -4.49
N ASN A 7 1.25 -19.30 -3.38
CA ASN A 7 0.41 -20.50 -3.21
C ASN A 7 -1.06 -20.25 -3.59
N GLY A 8 -1.50 -18.99 -3.62
CA GLY A 8 -2.84 -18.58 -4.06
C GLY A 8 -3.96 -19.19 -3.22
N SER A 9 -3.81 -19.26 -1.89
CA SER A 9 -4.80 -19.86 -1.00
C SER A 9 -5.96 -18.92 -0.65
N HIS A 10 -5.78 -17.61 -0.86
CA HIS A 10 -6.79 -16.59 -0.58
C HIS A 10 -6.91 -15.61 -1.75
N ASP A 11 -8.14 -15.17 -2.03
CA ASP A 11 -8.42 -14.17 -3.07
C ASP A 11 -8.06 -12.74 -2.62
N PHE A 12 -8.12 -12.48 -1.31
CA PHE A 12 -7.79 -11.18 -0.73
C PHE A 12 -6.88 -11.34 0.49
N VAL A 13 -5.76 -10.64 0.48
CA VAL A 13 -4.78 -10.62 1.59
C VAL A 13 -4.51 -9.18 2.01
N PHE A 14 -4.79 -8.87 3.27
CA PHE A 14 -4.45 -7.59 3.88
C PHE A 14 -3.32 -7.77 4.90
N VAL A 15 -2.28 -6.95 4.80
CA VAL A 15 -1.14 -6.98 5.72
C VAL A 15 -0.86 -5.59 6.25
N ASN A 16 -0.85 -5.43 7.56
CA ASN A 16 -0.40 -4.20 8.22
C ASN A 16 1.04 -4.37 8.71
N LEU A 17 1.95 -3.49 8.22
CA LEU A 17 3.36 -3.45 8.60
C LEU A 17 3.56 -2.37 9.67
N VAL A 18 3.28 -2.69 10.92
CA VAL A 18 3.19 -1.75 12.04
C VAL A 18 4.52 -1.13 12.48
N ASP A 19 5.66 -1.71 12.11
CA ASP A 19 6.97 -1.32 12.64
C ASP A 19 7.38 0.11 12.27
N LEU A 20 7.02 0.59 11.08
CA LEU A 20 7.36 1.94 10.63
C LEU A 20 6.76 2.99 11.57
N ASP A 21 5.53 2.80 11.97
CA ASP A 21 4.83 3.67 12.90
C ASP A 21 5.29 3.43 14.35
N MET A 22 5.13 2.20 14.85
CA MET A 22 5.31 1.89 16.27
C MET A 22 6.76 1.96 16.75
N LEU A 23 7.72 1.52 15.93
CA LEU A 23 9.12 1.45 16.33
C LEU A 23 9.91 2.71 15.96
N TYR A 24 9.50 3.42 14.91
CA TYR A 24 10.28 4.53 14.37
C TYR A 24 9.51 5.85 14.33
N GLY A 25 8.24 5.87 13.87
CA GLY A 25 7.41 7.06 13.79
C GLY A 25 7.18 7.70 15.15
N HIS A 26 6.52 7.00 16.05
CA HIS A 26 6.25 7.45 17.43
C HIS A 26 7.50 7.64 18.30
N ARG A 27 8.68 7.28 17.82
CA ARG A 27 9.94 7.40 18.55
C ARG A 27 10.88 8.45 17.95
N GLU A 28 10.40 9.18 16.95
CA GLU A 28 11.21 10.22 16.28
C GLU A 28 12.57 9.65 15.81
N ASP A 29 12.56 8.43 15.23
CA ASP A 29 13.75 7.78 14.69
C ASP A 29 13.72 7.75 13.14
N PRO A 30 14.07 8.86 12.47
CA PRO A 30 14.08 8.91 11.01
C PRO A 30 15.08 7.96 10.37
N LYS A 31 16.15 7.60 11.07
CA LYS A 31 17.13 6.63 10.56
C LYS A 31 16.55 5.23 10.57
N GLY A 32 15.94 4.82 11.67
CA GLY A 32 15.24 3.53 11.78
C GLY A 32 14.11 3.42 10.78
N TYR A 33 13.33 4.50 10.61
CA TYR A 33 12.25 4.59 9.62
C TYR A 33 12.78 4.34 8.20
N TYR A 34 13.86 5.02 7.82
CA TYR A 34 14.51 4.85 6.50
C TYR A 34 15.04 3.42 6.29
N GLU A 35 15.71 2.83 7.28
CA GLU A 35 16.20 1.44 7.17
C GLU A 35 15.03 0.44 7.11
N GLY A 36 13.95 0.70 7.82
CA GLY A 36 12.70 -0.08 7.73
C GLY A 36 12.11 -0.06 6.33
N LEU A 37 11.99 1.12 5.72
CA LEU A 37 11.54 1.25 4.32
C LEU A 37 12.45 0.48 3.35
N LYS A 38 13.76 0.56 3.52
CA LYS A 38 14.72 -0.22 2.70
C LYS A 38 14.57 -1.72 2.89
N LEU A 39 14.21 -2.17 4.09
CA LEU A 39 13.96 -3.58 4.34
C LEU A 39 12.70 -4.05 3.60
N ILE A 40 11.63 -3.26 3.63
CA ILE A 40 10.40 -3.53 2.88
C ILE A 40 10.70 -3.57 1.38
N ASP A 41 11.37 -2.54 0.84
CA ASP A 41 11.72 -2.44 -0.58
C ASP A 41 12.47 -3.68 -1.09
N ARG A 42 13.47 -4.15 -0.33
CA ARG A 42 14.20 -5.39 -0.68
C ARG A 42 13.31 -6.64 -0.74
N LYS A 43 12.17 -6.65 -0.03
CA LYS A 43 11.24 -7.79 -0.02
C LYS A 43 10.19 -7.73 -1.13
N ILE A 44 9.92 -6.54 -1.65
CA ILE A 44 8.91 -6.32 -2.68
C ILE A 44 9.24 -7.13 -3.94
N GLN A 45 10.50 -7.12 -4.41
CA GLN A 45 10.87 -7.84 -5.61
C GLN A 45 10.50 -9.33 -5.56
N GLY A 46 10.75 -10.00 -4.43
CA GLY A 46 10.38 -11.40 -4.26
C GLY A 46 8.87 -11.65 -4.32
N ILE A 47 8.05 -10.67 -3.94
CA ILE A 47 6.59 -10.74 -4.08
C ILE A 47 6.20 -10.58 -5.55
N LEU A 48 6.75 -9.56 -6.23
CA LEU A 48 6.46 -9.30 -7.64
C LEU A 48 6.84 -10.47 -8.55
N ASP A 49 7.92 -11.18 -8.22
CA ASP A 49 8.40 -12.35 -8.99
C ASP A 49 7.38 -13.50 -9.00
N VAL A 50 6.64 -13.68 -7.89
CA VAL A 50 5.67 -14.79 -7.72
C VAL A 50 4.23 -14.42 -8.05
N MET A 51 3.91 -13.13 -8.19
CA MET A 51 2.57 -12.66 -8.59
C MET A 51 2.18 -13.22 -9.97
N SER A 52 0.91 -13.50 -10.16
CA SER A 52 0.30 -13.83 -11.46
C SER A 52 -0.10 -12.56 -12.24
N GLU A 53 -0.53 -12.74 -13.50
CA GLU A 53 -1.05 -11.63 -14.32
C GLU A 53 -2.40 -11.10 -13.82
N ASN A 54 -3.12 -11.92 -13.04
CA ASN A 54 -4.42 -11.57 -12.48
C ASN A 54 -4.32 -10.93 -11.08
N ASP A 55 -3.12 -10.82 -10.51
CA ASP A 55 -2.94 -10.26 -9.19
C ASP A 55 -2.81 -8.74 -9.25
N LEU A 56 -3.36 -8.09 -8.22
CA LEU A 56 -3.21 -6.67 -7.94
C LEU A 56 -2.55 -6.53 -6.56
N ILE A 57 -1.48 -5.74 -6.46
CA ILE A 57 -0.91 -5.34 -5.18
C ILE A 57 -1.02 -3.83 -5.02
N ILE A 58 -1.42 -3.40 -3.82
CA ILE A 58 -1.51 -1.99 -3.45
C ILE A 58 -0.71 -1.77 -2.17
N PHE A 59 0.20 -0.80 -2.19
CA PHE A 59 0.91 -0.30 -1.03
C PHE A 59 0.38 1.08 -0.68
N THR A 60 0.00 1.28 0.58
CA THR A 60 -0.45 2.59 1.07
C THR A 60 -0.16 2.73 2.56
N GLY A 61 -0.19 3.96 3.07
CA GLY A 61 -0.26 4.21 4.51
C GLY A 61 -1.71 4.36 4.96
N ASP A 62 -1.98 4.18 6.23
CA ASP A 62 -3.27 4.39 6.89
C ASP A 62 -3.39 5.80 7.49
N HIS A 63 -2.27 6.46 7.74
CA HIS A 63 -2.14 7.85 8.17
C HIS A 63 -0.75 8.40 7.82
N GLY A 64 -0.57 9.70 7.97
CA GLY A 64 0.73 10.37 7.88
C GLY A 64 1.53 10.22 9.17
N THR A 65 2.83 10.21 9.04
CA THR A 65 3.80 10.26 10.13
C THR A 65 5.06 10.96 9.65
N ASP A 66 5.53 11.97 10.40
CA ASP A 66 6.82 12.61 10.16
C ASP A 66 7.73 12.41 11.38
N PRO A 67 8.69 11.49 11.33
CA PRO A 67 9.60 11.24 12.46
C PRO A 67 10.61 12.37 12.69
N THR A 68 10.48 13.52 12.01
CA THR A 68 11.39 14.66 12.13
C THR A 68 10.72 15.93 12.67
N ASP A 69 9.41 15.92 12.87
CA ASP A 69 8.65 17.12 13.26
C ASP A 69 8.68 17.44 14.77
N GLY A 70 9.35 16.59 15.57
CA GLY A 70 9.46 16.74 17.03
C GLY A 70 8.19 16.35 17.78
N LYS A 71 7.30 15.57 17.16
CA LYS A 71 6.06 15.09 17.75
C LYS A 71 5.96 13.57 17.65
N THR A 72 5.42 12.97 18.69
CA THR A 72 5.20 11.53 18.74
C THR A 72 3.83 11.11 18.20
N ASP A 73 3.00 12.07 17.78
CA ASP A 73 1.67 11.82 17.24
C ASP A 73 1.68 11.71 15.71
N HIS A 74 0.60 11.17 15.16
CA HIS A 74 0.39 11.12 13.71
C HIS A 74 0.26 12.54 13.13
N SER A 75 0.68 12.70 11.90
CA SER A 75 0.70 13.96 11.20
C SER A 75 -0.17 13.97 9.94
N ARG A 76 -0.25 15.12 9.24
CA ARG A 76 -1.14 15.30 8.08
C ARG A 76 -0.43 15.15 6.73
N GLU A 77 0.68 14.47 6.71
CA GLU A 77 1.39 14.18 5.47
C GLU A 77 0.52 13.33 4.55
N TYR A 78 0.71 13.55 3.25
CA TYR A 78 0.15 12.65 2.26
C TYR A 78 0.77 11.25 2.43
N VAL A 79 -0.08 10.24 2.43
CA VAL A 79 0.39 8.87 2.43
C VAL A 79 0.76 8.43 1.01
N PRO A 80 1.79 7.62 0.82
CA PRO A 80 2.09 7.05 -0.49
C PRO A 80 0.97 6.11 -0.92
N MET A 81 0.72 6.03 -2.22
CA MET A 81 -0.13 5.00 -2.81
C MET A 81 0.53 4.49 -4.10
N VAL A 82 0.85 3.22 -4.13
CA VAL A 82 1.43 2.54 -5.28
C VAL A 82 0.60 1.30 -5.57
N ALA A 83 0.08 1.20 -6.77
CA ALA A 83 -0.63 0.02 -7.23
C ALA A 83 0.13 -0.62 -8.41
N TYR A 84 0.18 -1.94 -8.43
CA TYR A 84 0.90 -2.68 -9.46
C TYR A 84 0.12 -3.92 -9.91
N LYS A 85 0.07 -4.13 -11.22
CA LYS A 85 -0.33 -5.36 -11.90
C LYS A 85 0.75 -5.75 -12.90
N LYS A 86 0.96 -7.05 -13.11
CA LYS A 86 1.76 -7.50 -14.27
C LYS A 86 1.07 -7.05 -15.55
N ASN A 87 1.86 -6.54 -16.50
CA ASN A 87 1.37 -5.99 -17.76
C ASN A 87 0.44 -4.75 -17.61
N GLY A 88 0.44 -4.16 -16.43
CA GLY A 88 -0.27 -2.90 -16.16
C GLY A 88 0.42 -1.69 -16.77
N LYS A 89 -0.22 -0.54 -16.66
CA LYS A 89 0.31 0.74 -17.13
C LYS A 89 1.14 1.42 -16.05
N ALA A 90 2.24 2.04 -16.44
CA ALA A 90 2.97 2.95 -15.56
C ALA A 90 2.41 4.37 -15.74
N GLU A 91 1.50 4.77 -14.85
CA GLU A 91 0.83 6.06 -14.91
C GLU A 91 0.84 6.76 -13.55
N TYR A 92 1.11 8.07 -13.53
CA TYR A 92 0.83 8.87 -12.35
C TYR A 92 -0.65 9.20 -12.29
N ILE A 93 -1.34 8.67 -11.28
CA ILE A 93 -2.79 8.79 -11.16
C ILE A 93 -3.25 10.04 -10.39
N GLY A 94 -2.31 10.88 -9.94
CA GLY A 94 -2.59 12.11 -9.20
C GLY A 94 -2.84 11.88 -7.71
N ASP A 95 -3.22 12.95 -7.01
CA ASP A 95 -3.60 12.88 -5.61
C ASP A 95 -5.04 12.36 -5.50
N LEU A 96 -5.23 11.36 -4.66
CA LEU A 96 -6.53 10.76 -4.42
C LEU A 96 -7.10 11.25 -3.09
N GLU A 97 -8.30 11.79 -3.12
CA GLU A 97 -8.99 12.21 -1.91
C GLU A 97 -9.62 11.01 -1.20
N GLY A 98 -9.11 10.71 0.00
CA GLY A 98 -9.65 9.70 0.89
C GLY A 98 -9.30 8.24 0.54
N PHE A 99 -9.25 7.40 1.55
CA PHE A 99 -8.90 5.98 1.45
C PHE A 99 -9.98 5.13 0.75
N TYR A 100 -11.20 5.64 0.65
CA TYR A 100 -12.33 4.95 -0.01
C TYR A 100 -12.07 4.67 -1.50
N ASN A 101 -11.12 5.35 -2.14
CA ASN A 101 -10.74 5.03 -3.52
C ASN A 101 -10.05 3.65 -3.63
N VAL A 102 -9.28 3.26 -2.61
CA VAL A 102 -8.70 1.91 -2.54
C VAL A 102 -9.81 0.87 -2.41
N ALA A 103 -10.77 1.11 -1.50
CA ALA A 103 -11.93 0.21 -1.33
C ALA A 103 -12.75 0.09 -2.61
N SER A 104 -13.01 1.21 -3.29
CA SER A 104 -13.73 1.22 -4.59
C SER A 104 -12.97 0.46 -5.68
N THR A 105 -11.63 0.55 -5.69
CA THR A 105 -10.79 -0.20 -6.64
C THR A 105 -10.81 -1.70 -6.35
N ILE A 106 -10.81 -2.08 -5.08
CA ILE A 106 -10.96 -3.49 -4.67
C ILE A 106 -12.33 -4.04 -5.10
N CYS A 107 -13.42 -3.27 -4.89
CA CYS A 107 -14.74 -3.67 -5.37
C CYS A 107 -14.76 -3.87 -6.89
N ASP A 108 -14.17 -2.95 -7.64
CA ASP A 108 -14.08 -3.02 -9.10
C ASP A 108 -13.25 -4.23 -9.55
N PHE A 109 -12.13 -4.49 -8.91
CA PHE A 109 -11.25 -5.63 -9.19
C PHE A 109 -11.95 -6.99 -9.01
N PHE A 110 -12.80 -7.12 -7.99
CA PHE A 110 -13.58 -8.33 -7.70
C PHE A 110 -14.99 -8.31 -8.31
N GLU A 111 -15.30 -7.35 -9.16
CA GLU A 111 -16.63 -7.18 -9.78
C GLU A 111 -17.78 -7.11 -8.74
N LEU A 112 -17.50 -6.52 -7.58
CA LEU A 112 -18.46 -6.36 -6.50
C LEU A 112 -19.22 -5.04 -6.64
N ASN A 113 -20.42 -4.99 -6.07
CA ASN A 113 -21.17 -3.75 -5.99
C ASN A 113 -20.44 -2.73 -5.08
N ASN A 114 -20.03 -1.61 -5.67
CA ASN A 114 -19.34 -0.56 -4.92
C ASN A 114 -20.35 0.28 -4.12
N ILE A 115 -20.23 0.22 -2.80
CA ILE A 115 -21.03 1.00 -1.84
C ILE A 115 -20.26 2.21 -1.28
N PHE A 116 -18.99 2.39 -1.66
CA PHE A 116 -18.14 3.46 -1.18
C PHE A 116 -18.24 4.71 -2.08
N PRO A 117 -18.03 5.92 -1.53
CA PRO A 117 -18.08 7.16 -2.31
C PRO A 117 -16.86 7.36 -3.23
N GLY A 118 -15.89 6.44 -3.21
CA GLY A 118 -14.66 6.52 -3.96
C GLY A 118 -14.79 6.24 -5.45
N LYS A 119 -13.71 6.53 -6.16
CA LYS A 119 -13.56 6.20 -7.58
C LYS A 119 -12.48 5.14 -7.72
N SER A 120 -12.78 4.09 -8.48
CA SER A 120 -11.79 3.09 -8.85
C SER A 120 -10.73 3.71 -9.77
N PHE A 121 -9.48 3.32 -9.54
CA PHE A 121 -8.36 3.63 -10.42
C PHE A 121 -7.85 2.39 -11.18
N LEU A 122 -8.60 1.30 -11.17
CA LEU A 122 -8.20 0.02 -11.76
C LEU A 122 -7.87 0.13 -13.26
N ASN A 123 -8.60 0.96 -14.01
CA ASN A 123 -8.38 1.16 -15.44
C ASN A 123 -7.17 2.02 -15.79
N ARG A 124 -6.47 2.55 -14.78
CA ARG A 124 -5.29 3.41 -14.92
C ARG A 124 -3.98 2.69 -14.58
N ILE A 125 -4.06 1.45 -14.15
CA ILE A 125 -2.94 0.62 -13.72
C ILE A 125 -2.80 -0.67 -14.50
#